data_0a20822965606c2e50ab6d08eb70b82b
#
_entry.id   0a20822965606c2e50ab6d08eb70b82b
#
_cell.length_a   1.000
_cell.length_b   1.000
_cell.length_c   1.000
_cell.angle_alpha   90.00
_cell.angle_beta   90.00
_cell.angle_gamma   90.00
#
_symmetry.space_group_name_H-M   'P 1'
#
loop_
_entity.id
_entity.type
_entity.pdbx_description
1 polymer ?
#
loop_
_entity_poly.entity_id
_entity_poly.type
_entity_poly.pdbx_seq_one_letter_code
_entity_poly.pdbx_strand_id
1 'polypeptide(L)'
;MNDIKIEIWDATGNKRQLVEVPADAEVNRLIAVLIERMNLPRNSPDGQLMSYKFHHKASGRQLLDTETLASANVKDNDILRLQPEITAGVIWGETVHA
;
A
#
# COMPACT_ATOMS: atom_id res chain seq x y z
N MET A 1 11.67 13.51 15.71
CA MET A 1 11.15 12.28 15.16
C MET A 1 9.69 12.42 14.89
N ASN A 2 9.29 12.11 13.68
CA ASN A 2 7.93 12.38 13.22
C ASN A 2 7.16 11.09 13.03
N ASP A 3 6.99 10.37 14.14
CA ASP A 3 6.20 9.14 14.08
C ASP A 3 4.73 9.50 14.12
N ILE A 4 3.96 8.82 13.29
CA ILE A 4 2.50 8.99 13.29
C ILE A 4 1.84 7.63 13.43
N LYS A 5 0.64 7.65 13.97
CA LYS A 5 -0.19 6.46 14.09
C LYS A 5 -1.16 6.43 12.94
N ILE A 6 -1.17 5.34 12.21
CA ILE A 6 -2.08 5.17 11.09
C ILE A 6 -2.74 3.81 11.18
N GLU A 7 -3.89 3.70 10.60
CA GLU A 7 -4.61 2.44 10.52
C GLU A 7 -4.41 1.85 9.13
N ILE A 8 -3.91 0.62 9.09
CA ILE A 8 -3.64 -0.07 7.83
C ILE A 8 -4.72 -1.11 7.61
N TRP A 9 -5.37 -1.06 6.47
CA TRP A 9 -6.37 -2.03 6.06
C TRP A 9 -5.81 -2.86 4.92
N ASP A 10 -6.16 -4.14 4.88
CA ASP A 10 -5.87 -4.92 3.69
C ASP A 10 -6.90 -4.60 2.59
N ALA A 11 -6.76 -5.21 1.42
CA ALA A 11 -7.61 -4.89 0.28
C ALA A 11 -9.09 -5.17 0.55
N THR A 12 -9.36 -6.18 1.38
CA THR A 12 -10.74 -6.55 1.70
C THR A 12 -11.33 -5.72 2.83
N GLY A 13 -10.48 -5.04 3.59
CA GLY A 13 -10.91 -4.34 4.79
C GLY A 13 -11.14 -5.24 6.00
N ASN A 14 -10.86 -6.55 5.86
CA ASN A 14 -11.06 -7.48 6.97
C ASN A 14 -9.91 -7.44 7.97
N LYS A 15 -8.69 -7.20 7.49
CA LYS A 15 -7.55 -7.06 8.37
C LYS A 15 -7.27 -5.58 8.55
N ARG A 16 -7.27 -5.15 9.80
CA ARG A 16 -7.00 -3.76 10.15
C ARG A 16 -6.01 -3.75 11.30
N GLN A 17 -5.02 -2.91 11.18
CA GLN A 17 -3.99 -2.84 12.20
C GLN A 17 -3.57 -1.39 12.39
N LEU A 18 -3.53 -0.97 13.66
CA LEU A 18 -3.00 0.35 13.99
C LEU A 18 -1.50 0.22 14.16
N VAL A 19 -0.75 1.04 13.45
CA VAL A 19 0.71 1.01 13.50
C VAL A 19 1.24 2.40 13.70
N GLU A 20 2.41 2.47 14.33
CA GLU A 20 3.13 3.72 14.50
C GLU A 20 4.38 3.66 13.63
N VAL A 21 4.50 4.60 12.70
CA VAL A 21 5.56 4.58 11.71
C VAL A 21 6.17 5.96 11.55
N PRO A 22 7.43 6.04 11.12
CA PRO A 22 8.03 7.35 10.84
C PRO A 22 7.37 7.97 9.61
N ALA A 23 6.96 9.22 9.75
CA ALA A 23 6.29 9.92 8.67
C ALA A 23 7.24 10.23 7.51
N ASP A 24 8.53 10.25 7.76
CA ASP A 24 9.54 10.54 6.74
C ASP A 24 10.11 9.31 6.07
N ALA A 25 9.62 8.12 6.40
CA ALA A 25 10.03 6.91 5.69
C ALA A 25 9.34 6.82 4.34
N GLU A 26 10.03 6.25 3.37
CA GLU A 26 9.46 6.08 2.04
C GLU A 26 8.34 5.05 2.05
N VAL A 27 7.32 5.31 1.25
CA VAL A 27 6.15 4.47 1.17
C VAL A 27 6.49 3.03 0.81
N ASN A 28 7.39 2.82 -0.16
CA ASN A 28 7.74 1.47 -0.57
C ASN A 28 8.38 0.66 0.56
N ARG A 29 9.15 1.31 1.44
CA ARG A 29 9.74 0.63 2.59
C ARG A 29 8.70 0.25 3.62
N LEU A 30 7.74 1.15 3.85
CA LEU A 30 6.67 0.86 4.79
C LEU A 30 5.81 -0.30 4.29
N ILE A 31 5.54 -0.33 2.99
CA ILE A 31 4.75 -1.42 2.41
C ILE A 31 5.47 -2.75 2.60
N ALA A 32 6.76 -2.80 2.35
CA ALA A 32 7.52 -4.04 2.50
C ALA A 32 7.44 -4.58 3.92
N VAL A 33 7.55 -3.71 4.91
CA VAL A 33 7.47 -4.12 6.31
C VAL A 33 6.06 -4.58 6.67
N LEU A 34 5.05 -3.86 6.18
CA LEU A 34 3.66 -4.16 6.53
C LEU A 34 3.18 -5.44 5.89
N ILE A 35 3.64 -5.76 4.69
CA ILE A 35 3.30 -7.03 4.05
C ILE A 35 3.74 -8.19 4.93
N GLU A 36 4.94 -8.12 5.48
CA GLU A 36 5.43 -9.15 6.38
C GLU A 36 4.66 -9.17 7.70
N ARG A 37 4.43 -7.99 8.24
CA ARG A 37 3.79 -7.86 9.54
C ARG A 37 2.34 -8.35 9.54
N MET A 38 1.64 -8.05 8.47
CA MET A 38 0.24 -8.45 8.32
C MET A 38 0.08 -9.80 7.64
N ASN A 39 1.20 -10.42 7.27
CA ASN A 39 1.20 -11.73 6.64
C ASN A 39 0.36 -11.76 5.38
N LEU A 40 0.57 -10.77 4.54
CA LEU A 40 -0.15 -10.67 3.28
C LEU A 40 0.54 -11.47 2.19
N PRO A 41 -0.21 -12.01 1.23
CA PRO A 41 0.39 -12.78 0.14
C PRO A 41 1.24 -11.89 -0.76
N ARG A 42 2.37 -12.44 -1.20
CA ARG A 42 3.26 -11.73 -2.11
C ARG A 42 3.03 -12.10 -3.57
N ASN A 43 2.38 -13.23 -3.79
CA ASN A 43 2.10 -13.72 -5.13
C ASN A 43 0.62 -13.97 -5.30
N SER A 44 0.14 -13.69 -6.50
CA SER A 44 -1.23 -14.02 -6.84
C SER A 44 -1.40 -15.54 -6.99
N PRO A 45 -2.63 -16.05 -7.02
CA PRO A 45 -2.84 -17.49 -7.15
C PRO A 45 -2.21 -18.11 -8.40
N ASP A 46 -1.98 -17.32 -9.45
CA ASP A 46 -1.35 -17.83 -10.66
C ASP A 46 0.18 -17.67 -10.65
N GLY A 47 0.75 -17.31 -9.49
CA GLY A 47 2.20 -17.21 -9.33
C GLY A 47 2.81 -15.89 -9.70
N GLN A 48 2.01 -14.92 -10.11
CA GLN A 48 2.52 -13.60 -10.44
C GLN A 48 2.88 -12.82 -9.18
N LEU A 49 3.97 -12.07 -9.26
CA LEU A 49 4.37 -11.22 -8.15
C LEU A 49 3.42 -10.05 -8.04
N MET A 50 2.90 -9.83 -6.84
CA MET A 50 2.01 -8.71 -6.59
C MET A 50 2.77 -7.54 -5.98
N SER A 51 2.50 -6.35 -6.49
CA SER A 51 2.96 -5.10 -5.89
C SER A 51 1.82 -4.52 -5.08
N TYR A 52 2.14 -4.00 -3.90
CA TYR A 52 1.14 -3.36 -3.07
C TYR A 52 1.33 -1.86 -3.11
N LYS A 53 0.22 -1.14 -3.10
CA LYS A 53 0.22 0.31 -3.06
C LYS A 53 -0.67 0.78 -1.93
N PHE A 54 -0.35 1.93 -1.35
CA PHE A 54 -1.22 2.56 -0.37
C PHE A 54 -2.27 3.41 -1.06
N HIS A 55 -3.50 3.21 -0.67
CA HIS A 55 -4.58 4.09 -1.06
C HIS A 55 -4.96 4.92 0.17
N HIS A 56 -4.77 6.24 0.07
CA HIS A 56 -5.04 7.15 1.17
C HIS A 56 -6.52 7.48 1.18
N LYS A 57 -7.23 7.02 2.20
CA LYS A 57 -8.68 7.09 2.19
C LYS A 57 -9.18 8.54 2.24
N ALA A 58 -8.53 9.38 3.03
CA ALA A 58 -8.98 10.76 3.20
C ALA A 58 -8.90 11.57 1.92
N SER A 59 -7.84 11.36 1.12
CA SER A 59 -7.67 12.12 -0.13
C SER A 59 -8.20 11.38 -1.35
N GLY A 60 -8.46 10.10 -1.22
CA GLY A 60 -8.87 9.27 -2.34
C GLY A 60 -7.76 9.02 -3.36
N ARG A 61 -6.51 9.19 -2.97
CA ARG A 61 -5.37 9.15 -3.87
C ARG A 61 -4.46 7.97 -3.54
N GLN A 62 -3.88 7.37 -4.58
CA GLN A 62 -2.87 6.33 -4.40
C GLN A 62 -1.51 7.01 -4.19
N LEU A 63 -0.78 6.58 -3.16
CA LEU A 63 0.51 7.15 -2.85
C LEU A 63 1.59 6.55 -3.73
N LEU A 64 2.57 7.36 -4.09
CA LEU A 64 3.69 6.90 -4.91
C LEU A 64 4.74 6.23 -4.02
N ASP A 65 5.47 5.29 -4.60
CA ASP A 65 6.48 4.52 -3.85
C ASP A 65 7.57 5.40 -3.26
N THR A 66 7.89 6.49 -3.92
CA THR A 66 8.97 7.38 -3.50
C THR A 66 8.49 8.49 -2.57
N GLU A 67 7.19 8.60 -2.35
CA GLU A 67 6.66 9.58 -1.42
C GLU A 67 6.89 9.13 0.02
N THR A 68 6.87 10.08 0.93
CA THR A 68 6.77 9.78 2.35
C THR A 68 5.36 10.08 2.81
N LEU A 69 4.99 9.60 3.99
CA LEU A 69 3.67 9.92 4.54
C LEU A 69 3.54 11.42 4.78
N ALA A 70 4.63 12.05 5.22
CA ALA A 70 4.61 13.48 5.45
C ALA A 70 4.38 14.25 4.15
N SER A 71 5.04 13.88 3.07
CA SER A 71 4.87 14.57 1.79
C SER A 71 3.49 14.34 1.19
N ALA A 72 2.84 13.25 1.55
CA ALA A 72 1.50 12.93 1.08
C ALA A 72 0.41 13.50 1.99
N ASN A 73 0.78 14.24 3.02
CA ASN A 73 -0.15 14.83 3.99
C ASN A 73 -0.96 13.81 4.76
N VAL A 74 -0.37 12.66 5.02
CA VAL A 74 -0.99 11.65 5.88
C VAL A 74 -0.79 12.08 7.33
N LYS A 75 -1.85 12.02 8.11
CA LYS A 75 -1.86 12.50 9.49
C LYS A 75 -2.19 11.38 10.44
N ASP A 76 -2.04 11.66 11.73
CA ASP A 76 -2.41 10.71 12.77
C ASP A 76 -3.85 10.26 12.58
N ASN A 77 -4.06 8.97 12.76
CA ASN A 77 -5.37 8.32 12.66
C ASN A 77 -5.93 8.24 11.25
N ASP A 78 -5.13 8.57 10.24
CA ASP A 78 -5.55 8.37 8.86
C ASP A 78 -5.55 6.89 8.52
N ILE A 79 -6.32 6.54 7.50
CA ILE A 79 -6.47 5.17 7.05
C ILE A 79 -5.77 5.01 5.71
N LEU A 80 -4.89 4.01 5.64
CA LEU A 80 -4.24 3.62 4.40
C LEU A 80 -4.63 2.20 4.07
N ARG A 81 -5.12 1.97 2.88
CA ARG A 81 -5.47 0.62 2.42
C ARG A 81 -4.36 0.08 1.55
N LEU A 82 -3.91 -1.12 1.85
CA LEU A 82 -2.93 -1.81 1.03
C LEU A 82 -3.67 -2.57 -0.07
N GLN A 83 -3.51 -2.12 -1.30
CA GLN A 83 -4.18 -2.75 -2.42
C GLN A 83 -3.15 -3.39 -3.33
N PRO A 84 -3.36 -4.66 -3.72
CA PRO A 84 -2.43 -5.29 -4.65
C PRO A 84 -2.64 -4.76 -6.06
N GLU A 85 -1.53 -4.61 -6.76
CA GLU A 85 -1.52 -4.22 -8.14
C GLU A 85 -0.88 -5.36 -8.92
N ILE A 86 -1.64 -6.00 -9.76
CA ILE A 86 -1.14 -7.16 -10.49
C ILE A 86 -0.62 -6.71 -11.84
N THR A 87 0.69 -6.74 -11.98
CA THR A 87 1.34 -6.24 -13.18
C THR A 87 0.97 -7.06 -14.41
N ALA A 88 0.76 -8.34 -14.24
CA ALA A 88 0.41 -9.21 -15.36
C ALA A 88 -0.91 -8.82 -16.01
N GLY A 89 -1.79 -8.17 -15.28
CA GLY A 89 -3.05 -7.71 -15.82
C GLY A 89 -2.90 -6.65 -16.88
N VAL A 90 -1.73 -6.12 -17.03
CA VAL A 90 -1.47 -5.09 -18.03
C VAL A 90 -1.37 -5.67 -19.41
N ILE A 91 -1.24 -6.92 -19.47
CA ILE A 91 -1.04 -7.53 -20.76
C ILE A 91 -2.27 -7.45 -21.56
N TRP A 92 -2.61 -7.10 -21.80
CA TRP A 92 -3.57 -6.90 -22.46
C TRP A 92 -3.67 -6.06 -23.15
N GLY A 93 -3.35 -6.21 -22.77
CA GLY A 93 -3.31 -5.61 -23.22
C GLY A 93 -3.12 -5.46 -24.02
N GLU A 94 -2.91 -5.81 -23.94
CA GLU A 94 -2.54 -5.55 -24.52
C GLU A 94 -2.80 -5.76 -25.35
N THR A 95 -3.18 -6.11 -25.20
CA THR A 95 -3.26 -6.02 -25.76
C THR A 95 -3.67 -5.88 -26.53
N VAL A 96 -3.91 -6.01 -26.33
CA VAL A 96 -4.06 -5.57 -26.79
C VAL A 96 -4.25 -5.24 -27.60
N HIS A 97 -4.21 -5.20 -27.47
CA HIS A 97 -4.19 -4.56 -27.93
C HIS A 97 -4.19 -4.62 -28.65
N ALA A 98 -4.29 -5.16 -28.48
CA ALA A 98 -4.18 -5.05 -28.92
C ALA A 98 -4.16 -4.92 -29.37
#